data_34916ef70a7c3dd2b8245163d359fd4a
#
_entry.id   34916ef70a7c3dd2b8245163d359fd4a
#
_cell.length_a   1.000
_cell.length_b   1.000
_cell.length_c   1.000
_cell.angle_alpha   90.00
_cell.angle_beta   90.00
_cell.angle_gamma   90.00
#
_symmetry.space_group_name_H-M   'P 1'
#
loop_
_entity.id
_entity.type
_entity.pdbx_description
1 polymer ?
#
loop_
_entity_poly.entity_id
_entity_poly.type
_entity_poly.pdbx_seq_one_letter_code
_entity_poly.pdbx_strand_id
1 'polypeptide(L)'
;MLRREFLAVVTAAPAAAQTGPFRKLQEVPAAAPLRPDQDRGPLAGRRWRLRWMFDEEKRAASIADFCCPAPGLAVAALQIEGDFRSQPAVVVTRDGGESWRQVELRDNPVSLYALNGAHLWLIGSKSLWYSAENGLEWTKRNLPKSGRKRPVYRVFFLDENRGWAFGAGKVFHQTRDGGATWSPVPESAEIRLTDENTAWTSMAFLDGKRGLITGFSSPQRDEMRLPGWMAPEQALRRRLVPATTVVGETHDGGASWKFSLTSAFGRVVRVRASGHTGLAISRYGENFEFPGEVYALDFRTGGSRPVFRRRDLRVDDAALLEGGAAVLAAIQPSGRLFDSPVPGRLRVFYSTDLNEWAEMKVDYRAEGSAAFLSAPAPGELWAATDSACVLRLV
;
A
#
# COMPACT_ATOMS: atom_id res chain seq x y z
N MET A 1 26.68 6.41 -6.75
CA MET A 1 26.13 6.08 -8.08
C MET A 1 24.60 6.02 -8.08
N LEU A 2 23.95 5.33 -7.16
CA LEU A 2 22.47 5.23 -7.08
C LEU A 2 21.73 6.59 -6.95
N ARG A 3 22.34 7.61 -6.39
CA ARG A 3 21.66 8.90 -6.11
C ARG A 3 21.21 9.69 -7.35
N ARG A 4 22.01 9.68 -8.42
CA ARG A 4 21.64 10.33 -9.69
C ARG A 4 20.55 9.56 -10.43
N GLU A 5 20.58 8.26 -10.26
CA GLU A 5 19.77 7.32 -11.01
C GLU A 5 18.40 7.14 -10.39
N PHE A 6 18.28 7.05 -9.07
CA PHE A 6 16.95 6.99 -8.41
C PHE A 6 16.19 8.32 -8.54
N LEU A 7 16.90 9.47 -8.51
CA LEU A 7 16.31 10.77 -8.85
C LEU A 7 15.86 10.83 -10.31
N ALA A 8 16.60 10.21 -11.24
CA ALA A 8 16.18 10.08 -12.63
C ALA A 8 14.96 9.15 -12.77
N VAL A 9 14.87 8.13 -11.93
CA VAL A 9 13.77 7.18 -11.87
C VAL A 9 12.43 7.83 -11.52
N VAL A 10 12.47 8.78 -10.61
CA VAL A 10 11.27 9.51 -10.20
C VAL A 10 11.13 10.82 -11.01
N THR A 11 12.22 11.30 -11.62
CA THR A 11 12.26 12.53 -12.42
C THR A 11 11.96 12.34 -13.90
N ALA A 12 11.81 11.13 -14.38
CA ALA A 12 11.27 10.86 -15.72
C ALA A 12 9.73 11.09 -15.79
N ALA A 13 9.21 12.04 -15.01
CA ALA A 13 8.05 12.78 -15.46
C ALA A 13 8.47 13.46 -16.79
N PRO A 14 7.64 13.42 -17.83
CA PRO A 14 8.02 13.94 -19.12
C PRO A 14 8.53 15.36 -18.96
N ALA A 15 9.72 15.62 -19.47
CA ALA A 15 10.22 16.96 -19.72
C ALA A 15 9.26 17.64 -20.71
N ALA A 16 8.23 18.26 -20.19
CA ALA A 16 7.30 19.08 -20.94
C ALA A 16 6.66 20.12 -20.02
N ALA A 17 7.49 20.89 -19.36
CA ALA A 17 7.15 22.30 -19.16
C ALA A 17 7.45 23.04 -20.48
N GLN A 18 6.92 22.57 -21.58
CA GLN A 18 6.79 23.38 -22.78
C GLN A 18 5.39 23.98 -22.75
N THR A 19 5.32 25.27 -22.55
CA THR A 19 4.18 26.14 -22.80
C THR A 19 3.71 25.97 -24.24
N GLY A 20 2.86 25.00 -24.46
CA GLY A 20 2.19 24.73 -25.72
C GLY A 20 0.81 24.12 -25.40
N PRO A 21 -0.16 24.18 -26.33
CA PRO A 21 -1.47 23.62 -26.09
C PRO A 21 -1.29 22.15 -25.67
N PHE A 22 -1.94 21.77 -24.57
CA PHE A 22 -1.87 20.46 -23.96
C PHE A 22 -1.83 19.35 -25.02
N ARG A 23 -0.65 18.81 -25.29
CA ARG A 23 -0.54 17.58 -26.07
C ARG A 23 -1.31 16.53 -25.26
N LYS A 24 -2.34 15.95 -25.86
CA LYS A 24 -3.03 14.79 -25.28
C LYS A 24 -1.94 13.81 -24.89
N LEU A 25 -1.75 13.60 -23.58
CA LEU A 25 -0.87 12.56 -23.09
C LEU A 25 -1.35 11.27 -23.74
N GLN A 26 -0.42 10.53 -24.32
CA GLN A 26 -0.74 9.27 -24.98
C GLN A 26 -1.39 8.36 -23.93
N GLU A 27 -2.63 8.02 -24.15
CA GLU A 27 -3.37 7.16 -23.23
C GLU A 27 -2.63 5.83 -23.13
N VAL A 28 -2.30 5.39 -21.91
CA VAL A 28 -1.96 3.98 -21.71
C VAL A 28 -3.26 3.23 -22.04
N PRO A 29 -3.25 2.29 -22.98
CA PRO A 29 -4.45 1.56 -23.36
C PRO A 29 -5.13 1.00 -22.12
N ALA A 30 -6.47 1.07 -22.07
CA ALA A 30 -7.22 0.36 -21.06
C ALA A 30 -6.86 -1.13 -21.14
N ALA A 31 -6.60 -1.75 -19.99
CA ALA A 31 -6.32 -3.18 -19.97
C ALA A 31 -7.49 -3.92 -20.66
N ALA A 32 -7.20 -4.60 -21.76
CA ALA A 32 -8.19 -5.38 -22.46
C ALA A 32 -8.63 -6.58 -21.59
N PRO A 33 -9.89 -7.01 -21.67
CA PRO A 33 -10.28 -8.27 -21.05
C PRO A 33 -9.43 -9.40 -21.62
N LEU A 34 -9.02 -10.35 -20.77
CA LEU A 34 -8.30 -11.55 -21.19
C LEU A 34 -9.09 -12.27 -22.29
N ARG A 35 -8.49 -12.41 -23.46
CA ARG A 35 -9.01 -13.30 -24.48
C ARG A 35 -8.59 -14.73 -24.15
N PRO A 36 -9.40 -15.74 -24.52
CA PRO A 36 -9.07 -17.13 -24.23
C PRO A 36 -7.71 -17.59 -24.78
N ASP A 37 -7.26 -17.00 -25.86
CA ASP A 37 -5.97 -17.23 -26.51
C ASP A 37 -4.81 -16.44 -25.91
N GLN A 38 -5.11 -15.42 -25.10
CA GLN A 38 -4.13 -14.59 -24.38
C GLN A 38 -3.96 -15.00 -22.90
N ASP A 39 -4.78 -15.93 -22.42
CA ASP A 39 -4.68 -16.51 -21.08
C ASP A 39 -3.46 -17.48 -21.01
N ARG A 40 -2.29 -16.94 -21.35
CA ARG A 40 -1.00 -17.63 -21.31
C ARG A 40 -0.20 -17.13 -20.12
N GLY A 41 0.11 -18.01 -19.22
CA GLY A 41 0.94 -17.68 -18.07
C GLY A 41 0.59 -18.54 -16.86
N PRO A 42 1.35 -18.41 -15.76
CA PRO A 42 1.18 -19.25 -14.56
C PRO A 42 -0.18 -19.05 -13.86
N LEU A 43 -0.94 -18.03 -14.23
CA LEU A 43 -2.26 -17.73 -13.67
C LEU A 43 -3.41 -18.01 -14.64
N ALA A 44 -3.14 -18.60 -15.81
CA ALA A 44 -4.12 -18.92 -16.84
C ALA A 44 -5.27 -19.79 -16.29
N GLY A 45 -6.50 -19.44 -16.66
CA GLY A 45 -7.71 -20.16 -16.24
C GLY A 45 -8.12 -19.99 -14.78
N ARG A 46 -7.30 -19.36 -13.97
CA ARG A 46 -7.56 -19.18 -12.54
C ARG A 46 -8.53 -18.02 -12.28
N ARG A 47 -9.24 -18.11 -11.14
CA ARG A 47 -10.29 -17.15 -10.77
C ARG A 47 -10.16 -16.74 -9.32
N TRP A 48 -10.45 -15.49 -9.03
CA TRP A 48 -10.59 -15.00 -7.68
C TRP A 48 -11.89 -15.47 -7.06
N ARG A 49 -11.80 -16.26 -5.99
CA ARG A 49 -12.95 -16.76 -5.24
C ARG A 49 -12.96 -16.21 -3.83
N LEU A 50 -14.15 -15.85 -3.39
CA LEU A 50 -14.40 -15.46 -2.00
C LEU A 50 -14.08 -16.65 -1.08
N ARG A 51 -13.28 -16.38 -0.03
CA ARG A 51 -12.92 -17.36 1.01
C ARG A 51 -13.45 -16.95 2.37
N TRP A 52 -13.63 -15.66 2.58
CA TRP A 52 -14.22 -15.14 3.79
C TRP A 52 -14.87 -13.80 3.54
N MET A 53 -15.99 -13.57 4.21
CA MET A 53 -16.68 -12.29 4.26
C MET A 53 -17.29 -12.15 5.65
N PHE A 54 -17.24 -10.96 6.21
CA PHE A 54 -17.98 -10.67 7.43
C PHE A 54 -19.46 -10.62 7.10
N ASP A 55 -20.25 -11.47 7.76
CA ASP A 55 -21.68 -11.60 7.55
C ASP A 55 -22.38 -11.82 8.92
N GLU A 56 -22.41 -10.78 9.72
CA GLU A 56 -23.17 -10.76 10.96
C GLU A 56 -24.35 -9.80 10.84
N GLU A 57 -25.55 -10.26 11.23
CA GLU A 57 -26.75 -9.47 11.14
C GLU A 57 -26.64 -8.18 11.98
N LYS A 58 -26.98 -7.03 11.41
CA LYS A 58 -26.93 -5.70 12.03
C LYS A 58 -25.56 -5.19 12.45
N ARG A 59 -24.48 -5.82 12.01
CA ARG A 59 -23.13 -5.36 12.29
C ARG A 59 -22.35 -5.18 10.99
N ALA A 60 -21.48 -4.19 10.95
CA ALA A 60 -20.54 -3.98 9.87
C ALA A 60 -19.10 -4.25 10.35
N ALA A 61 -18.24 -4.67 9.45
CA ALA A 61 -16.82 -4.78 9.73
C ALA A 61 -15.99 -4.15 8.61
N SER A 62 -14.83 -3.63 8.98
CA SER A 62 -13.84 -3.16 8.02
C SER A 62 -12.50 -3.84 8.25
N ILE A 63 -11.80 -4.18 7.16
CA ILE A 63 -10.41 -4.64 7.21
C ILE A 63 -9.50 -3.42 7.18
N ALA A 64 -8.75 -3.22 8.25
CA ALA A 64 -7.74 -2.16 8.36
C ALA A 64 -6.46 -2.50 7.59
N ASP A 65 -6.04 -3.77 7.60
CA ASP A 65 -4.91 -4.27 6.82
C ASP A 65 -4.98 -5.80 6.70
N PHE A 66 -4.25 -6.36 5.72
CA PHE A 66 -4.28 -7.77 5.36
C PHE A 66 -2.90 -8.26 4.93
N CYS A 67 -2.51 -9.45 5.35
CA CYS A 67 -1.30 -10.11 4.88
C CYS A 67 -1.42 -11.64 4.87
N CYS A 68 -0.62 -12.28 4.01
CA CYS A 68 -0.42 -13.72 3.98
C CYS A 68 1.07 -13.99 4.22
N PRO A 69 1.46 -14.30 5.45
CA PRO A 69 2.89 -14.44 5.80
C PRO A 69 3.52 -15.75 5.33
N ALA A 70 2.71 -16.77 5.05
CA ALA A 70 3.16 -18.08 4.58
C ALA A 70 2.07 -18.74 3.73
N PRO A 71 2.38 -19.78 2.95
CA PRO A 71 1.38 -20.55 2.21
C PRO A 71 0.26 -21.07 3.11
N GLY A 72 -0.98 -20.87 2.68
CA GLY A 72 -2.18 -21.26 3.42
C GLY A 72 -2.51 -20.43 4.67
N LEU A 73 -1.61 -19.54 5.11
CA LEU A 73 -1.80 -18.65 6.24
C LEU A 73 -2.20 -17.26 5.76
N ALA A 74 -3.36 -16.78 6.19
CA ALA A 74 -3.79 -15.39 5.96
C ALA A 74 -4.31 -14.77 7.26
N VAL A 75 -4.02 -13.47 7.42
CA VAL A 75 -4.38 -12.68 8.59
C VAL A 75 -5.02 -11.37 8.13
N ALA A 76 -6.23 -11.10 8.60
CA ALA A 76 -6.90 -9.82 8.39
C ALA A 76 -7.16 -9.13 9.73
N ALA A 77 -6.77 -7.86 9.83
CA ALA A 77 -7.02 -7.04 11.00
C ALA A 77 -8.34 -6.29 10.82
N LEU A 78 -9.28 -6.50 11.74
CA LEU A 78 -10.67 -6.08 11.66
C LEU A 78 -11.00 -5.01 12.69
N GLN A 79 -11.85 -4.10 12.26
CA GLN A 79 -12.63 -3.25 13.14
C GLN A 79 -14.09 -3.55 12.90
N ILE A 80 -14.74 -4.18 13.89
CA ILE A 80 -16.15 -4.56 13.83
C ILE A 80 -16.96 -3.49 14.56
N GLU A 81 -17.98 -2.95 13.92
CA GLU A 81 -18.89 -1.98 14.52
C GLU A 81 -19.82 -2.69 15.49
N GLY A 82 -19.84 -2.25 16.72
CA GLY A 82 -20.78 -2.70 17.74
C GLY A 82 -21.72 -1.57 18.14
N ASP A 83 -22.83 -1.90 18.82
CA ASP A 83 -23.86 -0.93 19.20
C ASP A 83 -23.34 0.27 19.99
N PHE A 84 -22.33 0.06 20.84
CA PHE A 84 -21.78 1.10 21.72
C PHE A 84 -20.27 1.27 21.58
N ARG A 85 -19.55 0.28 21.07
CA ARG A 85 -18.08 0.29 20.94
C ARG A 85 -17.66 -0.55 19.75
N SER A 86 -16.62 -0.08 19.08
CA SER A 86 -15.90 -0.89 18.11
C SER A 86 -15.27 -2.10 18.80
N GLN A 87 -15.37 -3.26 18.17
CA GLN A 87 -14.76 -4.53 18.60
C GLN A 87 -13.61 -4.87 17.66
N PRO A 88 -12.37 -4.51 18.03
CA PRO A 88 -11.23 -4.85 17.21
C PRO A 88 -10.93 -6.35 17.30
N ALA A 89 -10.58 -6.95 16.16
CA ALA A 89 -10.24 -8.35 16.07
C ALA A 89 -9.21 -8.62 14.96
N VAL A 90 -8.65 -9.79 14.95
CA VAL A 90 -8.03 -10.40 13.76
C VAL A 90 -8.77 -11.68 13.41
N VAL A 91 -8.91 -11.97 12.14
CA VAL A 91 -9.29 -13.29 11.66
C VAL A 91 -8.12 -13.96 10.97
N VAL A 92 -7.93 -15.23 11.25
CA VAL A 92 -6.78 -16.02 10.81
C VAL A 92 -7.27 -17.31 10.20
N THR A 93 -6.76 -17.64 9.03
CA THR A 93 -6.84 -18.98 8.43
C THR A 93 -5.45 -19.59 8.35
N ARG A 94 -5.36 -20.92 8.47
CA ARG A 94 -4.12 -21.70 8.36
C ARG A 94 -4.25 -22.85 7.35
N ASP A 95 -5.38 -22.97 6.71
CA ASP A 95 -5.76 -24.05 5.79
C ASP A 95 -6.16 -23.51 4.40
N GLY A 96 -5.69 -22.31 4.05
CA GLY A 96 -5.97 -21.73 2.75
C GLY A 96 -7.36 -21.14 2.61
N GLY A 97 -8.01 -20.80 3.73
CA GLY A 97 -9.31 -20.15 3.75
C GLY A 97 -10.48 -21.11 3.86
N GLU A 98 -10.25 -22.38 4.19
CA GLU A 98 -11.34 -23.35 4.43
C GLU A 98 -11.98 -23.13 5.81
N SER A 99 -11.18 -22.75 6.81
CA SER A 99 -11.67 -22.34 8.11
C SER A 99 -10.99 -21.06 8.60
N TRP A 100 -11.71 -20.30 9.46
CA TRP A 100 -11.24 -19.04 9.98
C TRP A 100 -11.48 -18.96 11.50
N ARG A 101 -10.48 -18.46 12.22
CA ARG A 101 -10.56 -18.22 13.65
C ARG A 101 -10.48 -16.72 13.93
N GLN A 102 -11.43 -16.21 14.69
CA GLN A 102 -11.41 -14.83 15.17
C GLN A 102 -10.70 -14.76 16.53
N VAL A 103 -9.83 -13.76 16.66
CA VAL A 103 -9.10 -13.42 17.88
C VAL A 103 -9.41 -11.98 18.24
N GLU A 104 -9.94 -11.75 19.42
CA GLU A 104 -10.24 -10.41 19.92
C GLU A 104 -8.95 -9.62 20.20
N LEU A 105 -8.97 -8.35 19.84
CA LEU A 105 -7.92 -7.39 20.16
C LEU A 105 -8.41 -6.38 21.22
N ARG A 106 -7.46 -5.77 21.92
CA ARG A 106 -7.74 -4.72 22.92
C ARG A 106 -7.50 -3.31 22.37
N ASP A 107 -7.19 -3.18 21.09
CA ASP A 107 -6.83 -1.92 20.45
C ASP A 107 -7.27 -1.94 18.97
N ASN A 108 -7.78 -0.82 18.49
CA ASN A 108 -8.23 -0.72 17.10
C ASN A 108 -7.04 -0.85 16.15
N PRO A 109 -7.06 -1.81 15.22
CA PRO A 109 -5.97 -2.05 14.31
C PRO A 109 -5.83 -0.92 13.28
N VAL A 110 -4.59 -0.63 12.93
CA VAL A 110 -4.21 0.38 11.92
C VAL A 110 -3.49 -0.29 10.75
N SER A 111 -2.51 -1.15 11.04
CA SER A 111 -1.78 -1.87 10.01
C SER A 111 -1.17 -3.17 10.54
N LEU A 112 -0.93 -4.10 9.61
CA LEU A 112 -0.22 -5.36 9.82
C LEU A 112 1.11 -5.35 9.09
N TYR A 113 2.10 -5.97 9.70
CA TYR A 113 3.35 -6.35 9.05
C TYR A 113 3.69 -7.79 9.42
N ALA A 114 4.07 -8.59 8.44
CA ALA A 114 4.55 -9.94 8.65
C ALA A 114 5.95 -10.09 8.05
N LEU A 115 6.90 -10.52 8.86
CA LEU A 115 8.23 -10.90 8.40
C LEU A 115 8.20 -12.30 7.77
N ASN A 116 7.47 -13.19 8.40
CA ASN A 116 7.23 -14.57 7.99
C ASN A 116 6.00 -15.14 8.71
N GLY A 117 5.74 -16.44 8.56
CA GLY A 117 4.59 -17.10 9.22
C GLY A 117 4.59 -17.03 10.74
N ALA A 118 5.75 -16.93 11.38
CA ALA A 118 5.86 -16.91 12.85
C ALA A 118 5.84 -15.49 13.43
N HIS A 119 6.40 -14.49 12.73
CA HIS A 119 6.64 -13.17 13.28
C HIS A 119 5.77 -12.10 12.61
N LEU A 120 4.75 -11.64 13.35
CA LEU A 120 3.83 -10.61 12.91
C LEU A 120 3.79 -9.45 13.89
N TRP A 121 3.62 -8.24 13.37
CA TRP A 121 3.38 -7.03 14.14
C TRP A 121 2.10 -6.35 13.67
N LEU A 122 1.31 -5.90 14.63
CA LEU A 122 0.10 -5.13 14.39
C LEU A 122 0.22 -3.79 15.10
N ILE A 123 0.09 -2.71 14.34
CA ILE A 123 -0.06 -1.39 14.92
C ILE A 123 -1.53 -1.21 15.29
N GLY A 124 -1.77 -0.96 16.55
CA GLY A 124 -3.04 -0.46 17.05
C GLY A 124 -3.03 1.05 17.23
N SER A 125 -4.17 1.63 17.55
CA SER A 125 -4.31 3.06 17.78
C SER A 125 -3.48 3.58 18.97
N LYS A 126 -3.12 2.70 19.90
CA LYS A 126 -2.39 3.06 21.16
C LYS A 126 -1.10 2.25 21.37
N SER A 127 -0.98 1.09 20.75
CA SER A 127 0.07 0.12 21.08
C SER A 127 0.54 -0.61 19.83
N LEU A 128 1.76 -1.15 19.91
CA LEU A 128 2.23 -2.17 19.00
C LEU A 128 1.91 -3.54 19.62
N TRP A 129 1.51 -4.49 18.80
CA TRP A 129 1.24 -5.86 19.18
C TRP A 129 2.14 -6.78 18.37
N TYR A 130 2.66 -7.80 18.99
CA TYR A 130 3.54 -8.80 18.39
C TYR A 130 2.94 -10.19 18.56
N SER A 131 2.96 -10.99 17.51
CA SER A 131 2.57 -12.39 17.53
C SER A 131 3.72 -13.26 17.04
N ALA A 132 4.02 -14.31 17.81
CA ALA A 132 4.91 -15.43 17.42
C ALA A 132 4.11 -16.68 17.03
N GLU A 133 2.78 -16.63 17.12
CA GLU A 133 1.82 -17.74 16.99
C GLU A 133 0.91 -17.56 15.77
N ASN A 134 1.49 -17.16 14.62
CA ASN A 134 0.73 -17.00 13.37
C ASN A 134 -0.48 -16.08 13.46
N GLY A 135 -0.46 -15.08 14.34
CA GLY A 135 -1.59 -14.16 14.56
C GLY A 135 -2.66 -14.66 15.51
N LEU A 136 -2.48 -15.80 16.19
CA LEU A 136 -3.45 -16.35 17.13
C LEU A 136 -3.29 -15.81 18.56
N GLU A 137 -2.08 -15.42 18.92
CA GLU A 137 -1.79 -14.80 20.22
C GLU A 137 -1.01 -13.51 20.03
N TRP A 138 -1.35 -12.47 20.79
CA TRP A 138 -0.77 -11.16 20.65
C TRP A 138 -0.23 -10.62 21.97
N THR A 139 1.05 -10.28 21.97
CA THR A 139 1.74 -9.66 23.11
C THR A 139 1.91 -8.18 22.86
N LYS A 140 1.55 -7.37 23.86
CA LYS A 140 1.68 -5.91 23.77
C LYS A 140 3.15 -5.48 23.76
N ARG A 141 3.49 -4.57 22.86
CA ARG A 141 4.77 -3.87 22.75
C ARG A 141 4.55 -2.36 22.75
N ASN A 142 5.63 -1.60 22.84
CA ASN A 142 5.56 -0.15 22.85
C ASN A 142 5.61 0.42 21.43
N LEU A 143 4.76 1.41 21.15
CA LEU A 143 4.96 2.31 20.01
C LEU A 143 5.99 3.38 20.38
N PRO A 144 6.74 3.92 19.40
CA PRO A 144 7.59 5.08 19.62
C PRO A 144 6.76 6.27 20.14
N LYS A 145 7.33 7.03 21.06
CA LYS A 145 6.70 8.26 21.55
C LYS A 145 6.79 9.34 20.46
N SER A 146 5.71 9.57 19.72
CA SER A 146 5.68 10.48 18.57
C SER A 146 4.74 11.68 18.72
N GLY A 147 3.97 11.75 19.82
CA GLY A 147 2.98 12.81 20.05
C GLY A 147 1.65 12.61 19.29
N ARG A 148 0.59 13.26 19.78
CA ARG A 148 -0.79 13.08 19.26
C ARG A 148 -0.96 13.42 17.78
N LYS A 149 -0.24 14.42 17.28
CA LYS A 149 -0.34 14.90 15.89
C LYS A 149 0.60 14.16 14.92
N ARG A 150 1.35 13.18 15.41
CA ARG A 150 2.36 12.44 14.64
C ARG A 150 2.20 10.94 14.82
N PRO A 151 1.07 10.35 14.36
CA PRO A 151 0.84 8.93 14.53
C PRO A 151 1.80 8.09 13.69
N VAL A 152 2.19 6.95 14.25
CA VAL A 152 2.85 5.88 13.52
C VAL A 152 1.78 5.14 12.72
N TYR A 153 2.03 4.93 11.42
CA TYR A 153 1.10 4.25 10.55
C TYR A 153 1.54 2.84 10.18
N ARG A 154 2.87 2.62 10.12
CA ARG A 154 3.44 1.36 9.68
C ARG A 154 4.70 1.01 10.43
N VAL A 155 4.95 -0.31 10.51
CA VAL A 155 6.25 -0.86 10.84
C VAL A 155 6.77 -1.68 9.68
N PHE A 156 8.07 -1.83 9.63
CA PHE A 156 8.80 -2.73 8.75
C PHE A 156 9.90 -3.40 9.55
N PHE A 157 10.07 -4.70 9.42
CA PHE A 157 11.14 -5.45 10.07
C PHE A 157 11.98 -6.16 9.03
N LEU A 158 13.29 -6.00 9.13
CA LEU A 158 14.25 -6.68 8.27
C LEU A 158 14.56 -8.09 8.80
N ASP A 159 14.55 -8.21 10.11
CA ASP A 159 14.64 -9.45 10.87
C ASP A 159 13.83 -9.32 12.17
N GLU A 160 13.86 -10.33 13.04
CA GLU A 160 13.09 -10.35 14.28
C GLU A 160 13.43 -9.20 15.23
N ASN A 161 14.63 -8.66 15.16
CA ASN A 161 15.15 -7.64 16.06
C ASN A 161 15.18 -6.25 15.42
N ARG A 162 15.59 -6.16 14.14
CA ARG A 162 15.78 -4.89 13.45
C ARG A 162 14.54 -4.47 12.70
N GLY A 163 14.02 -3.30 13.03
CA GLY A 163 12.86 -2.77 12.35
C GLY A 163 12.74 -1.26 12.46
N TRP A 164 11.77 -0.72 11.76
CA TRP A 164 11.46 0.71 11.73
C TRP A 164 9.97 0.94 11.90
N ALA A 165 9.63 2.01 12.61
CA ALA A 165 8.29 2.53 12.77
C ALA A 165 8.22 3.93 12.15
N PHE A 166 7.25 4.17 11.29
CA PHE A 166 7.15 5.41 10.53
C PHE A 166 5.70 5.85 10.30
N GLY A 167 5.52 7.16 10.03
CA GLY A 167 4.20 7.72 9.86
C GLY A 167 4.17 9.22 9.58
N ALA A 168 3.16 9.91 10.11
CA ALA A 168 2.97 11.34 9.93
C ALA A 168 4.02 12.16 10.71
N GLY A 169 4.21 13.40 10.31
CA GLY A 169 5.08 14.34 11.00
C GLY A 169 6.56 13.97 10.91
N LYS A 170 6.99 13.35 9.84
CA LYS A 170 8.34 12.80 9.66
C LYS A 170 8.76 11.77 10.71
N VAL A 171 7.79 11.16 11.42
CA VAL A 171 8.10 10.12 12.41
C VAL A 171 8.82 8.98 11.72
N PHE A 172 10.05 8.73 12.15
CA PHE A 172 10.89 7.64 11.70
C PHE A 172 11.79 7.19 12.84
N HIS A 173 11.50 6.02 13.38
CA HIS A 173 12.22 5.42 14.51
C HIS A 173 12.72 4.04 14.11
N GLN A 174 13.81 3.62 14.74
CA GLN A 174 14.37 2.29 14.59
C GLN A 174 14.32 1.50 15.90
N THR A 175 14.25 0.19 15.78
CA THR A 175 14.39 -0.76 16.88
C THR A 175 15.48 -1.78 16.56
N ARG A 176 16.10 -2.32 17.61
CA ARG A 176 17.07 -3.43 17.53
C ARG A 176 16.72 -4.59 18.46
N ASP A 177 15.53 -4.56 19.04
CA ASP A 177 15.01 -5.52 20.01
C ASP A 177 13.55 -5.93 19.72
N GLY A 178 13.19 -5.98 18.43
CA GLY A 178 11.87 -6.43 17.98
C GLY A 178 10.72 -5.48 18.35
N GLY A 179 11.01 -4.21 18.62
CA GLY A 179 10.01 -3.20 18.98
C GLY A 179 9.77 -3.07 20.49
N ALA A 180 10.65 -3.60 21.34
CA ALA A 180 10.58 -3.37 22.78
C ALA A 180 11.00 -1.93 23.11
N THR A 181 12.06 -1.43 22.44
CA THR A 181 12.52 -0.04 22.52
C THR A 181 12.69 0.58 21.13
N TRP A 182 12.57 1.90 21.07
CA TRP A 182 12.65 2.68 19.85
C TRP A 182 13.53 3.90 20.00
N SER A 183 14.38 4.17 19.01
CA SER A 183 15.19 5.38 18.91
C SER A 183 14.86 6.12 17.61
N PRO A 184 14.83 7.47 17.60
CA PRO A 184 14.61 8.21 16.38
C PRO A 184 15.78 8.03 15.41
N VAL A 185 15.50 8.04 14.10
CA VAL A 185 16.50 8.12 13.03
C VAL A 185 16.77 9.60 12.76
N PRO A 186 17.91 10.14 13.20
CA PRO A 186 18.14 11.59 13.24
C PRO A 186 18.15 12.22 11.86
N GLU A 187 18.65 11.53 10.84
CA GLU A 187 18.75 12.01 9.46
C GLU A 187 17.38 12.37 8.85
N SER A 188 16.30 11.78 9.36
CA SER A 188 14.94 12.12 8.91
C SER A 188 14.52 13.55 9.27
N ALA A 189 15.12 14.13 10.29
CA ALA A 189 14.86 15.51 10.72
C ALA A 189 15.59 16.55 9.86
N GLU A 190 16.66 16.16 9.15
CA GLU A 190 17.48 17.07 8.34
C GLU A 190 16.78 17.55 7.06
N ILE A 191 15.71 16.86 6.63
CA ILE A 191 14.94 17.28 5.48
C ILE A 191 14.21 18.58 5.78
N ARG A 192 14.47 19.61 4.96
CA ARG A 192 13.83 20.93 5.06
C ARG A 192 12.38 20.90 4.56
N LEU A 193 11.53 20.17 5.28
CA LEU A 193 10.09 20.06 5.05
C LEU A 193 9.36 20.28 6.38
N THR A 194 8.13 20.77 6.29
CA THR A 194 7.28 20.90 7.47
C THR A 194 6.80 19.54 7.96
N ASP A 195 6.91 19.29 9.26
CA ASP A 195 6.47 18.02 9.85
C ASP A 195 4.99 17.75 9.61
N GLU A 196 4.17 18.80 9.73
CA GLU A 196 2.70 18.71 9.64
C GLU A 196 2.21 18.19 8.29
N ASN A 197 2.95 18.46 7.21
CA ASN A 197 2.55 18.13 5.85
C ASN A 197 3.31 16.92 5.28
N THR A 198 4.22 16.34 6.05
CA THR A 198 5.09 15.25 5.59
C THR A 198 4.73 13.94 6.28
N ALA A 199 4.65 12.86 5.53
CA ALA A 199 4.42 11.51 6.05
C ALA A 199 5.24 10.47 5.30
N TRP A 200 5.72 9.47 6.03
CA TRP A 200 6.30 8.25 5.47
C TRP A 200 5.21 7.21 5.25
N THR A 201 5.23 6.51 4.13
CA THR A 201 4.11 5.66 3.68
C THR A 201 4.48 4.22 3.43
N SER A 202 5.68 3.96 2.90
CA SER A 202 6.08 2.61 2.54
C SER A 202 7.58 2.42 2.63
N MET A 203 8.00 1.22 2.97
CA MET A 203 9.40 0.81 3.03
C MET A 203 9.57 -0.52 2.32
N ALA A 204 10.71 -0.70 1.66
CA ALA A 204 11.11 -1.95 1.05
C ALA A 204 12.62 -2.12 1.14
N PHE A 205 13.08 -3.36 1.30
CA PHE A 205 14.48 -3.72 1.18
C PHE A 205 14.67 -4.64 -0.03
N LEU A 206 15.75 -4.40 -0.76
CA LEU A 206 16.16 -5.20 -1.92
C LEU A 206 16.96 -6.42 -1.49
N ASP A 207 17.72 -6.23 -0.44
CA ASP A 207 18.56 -7.22 0.23
C ASP A 207 18.78 -6.78 1.68
N GLY A 208 19.58 -7.51 2.44
CA GLY A 208 19.87 -7.17 3.85
C GLY A 208 20.63 -5.85 4.06
N LYS A 209 21.05 -5.15 3.00
CA LYS A 209 21.83 -3.89 3.08
C LYS A 209 21.14 -2.71 2.41
N ARG A 210 20.55 -2.90 1.24
CA ARG A 210 19.96 -1.83 0.44
C ARG A 210 18.46 -1.76 0.69
N GLY A 211 18.00 -0.61 1.13
CA GLY A 211 16.59 -0.35 1.38
C GLY A 211 16.18 1.08 1.03
N LEU A 212 14.90 1.28 0.91
CA LEU A 212 14.31 2.59 0.70
C LEU A 212 13.05 2.76 1.53
N ILE A 213 12.83 3.98 1.97
CA ILE A 213 11.56 4.46 2.52
C ILE A 213 11.03 5.55 1.61
N THR A 214 9.74 5.54 1.35
CA THR A 214 9.07 6.58 0.57
C THR A 214 8.03 7.29 1.40
N GLY A 215 7.79 8.52 1.04
CA GLY A 215 6.80 9.37 1.67
C GLY A 215 6.40 10.52 0.76
N PHE A 216 5.69 11.46 1.32
CA PHE A 216 5.27 12.65 0.61
C PHE A 216 5.25 13.86 1.53
N SER A 217 5.37 15.05 0.94
CA SER A 217 5.01 16.31 1.55
C SER A 217 3.88 16.95 0.76
N SER A 218 2.76 17.19 1.42
CA SER A 218 1.61 17.86 0.81
C SER A 218 1.70 19.37 1.01
N PRO A 219 1.17 20.19 0.11
CA PRO A 219 0.94 21.60 0.42
C PRO A 219 -0.06 21.72 1.58
N GLN A 220 0.03 22.80 2.32
CA GLN A 220 -0.88 23.08 3.43
C GLN A 220 -2.33 23.00 2.95
N ARG A 221 -3.14 22.22 3.65
CA ARG A 221 -4.57 22.13 3.36
C ARG A 221 -5.32 23.27 4.02
N ASP A 222 -6.28 23.80 3.30
CA ASP A 222 -7.30 24.65 3.88
C ASP A 222 -8.28 23.75 4.66
N GLU A 223 -8.23 23.83 6.00
CA GLU A 223 -9.00 22.96 6.91
C GLU A 223 -10.54 23.16 6.77
N MET A 224 -10.98 24.26 6.19
CA MET A 224 -12.42 24.57 6.00
C MET A 224 -13.03 23.97 4.72
N ARG A 225 -12.27 23.21 3.94
CA ARG A 225 -12.79 22.64 2.69
C ARG A 225 -13.59 21.37 2.92
N LEU A 226 -14.81 21.36 2.42
CA LEU A 226 -15.63 20.17 2.36
C LEU A 226 -14.96 19.08 1.51
N PRO A 227 -15.15 17.78 1.85
CA PRO A 227 -14.77 16.67 0.99
C PRO A 227 -15.32 16.86 -0.43
N GLY A 228 -14.60 16.34 -1.44
CA GLY A 228 -14.98 16.53 -2.84
C GLY A 228 -16.37 15.99 -3.15
N TRP A 229 -16.74 14.85 -2.58
CA TRP A 229 -18.05 14.23 -2.78
C TRP A 229 -19.23 15.02 -2.19
N MET A 230 -18.99 15.86 -1.18
CA MET A 230 -20.01 16.76 -0.62
C MET A 230 -20.23 18.05 -1.45
N ALA A 231 -19.21 18.45 -2.20
CA ALA A 231 -19.25 19.66 -3.03
C ALA A 231 -18.51 19.45 -4.36
N PRO A 232 -18.99 18.55 -5.25
CA PRO A 232 -18.28 18.11 -6.44
C PRO A 232 -17.93 19.25 -7.41
N GLU A 233 -18.84 20.21 -7.59
CA GLU A 233 -18.61 21.38 -8.45
C GLU A 233 -17.47 22.28 -7.95
N GLN A 234 -17.36 22.44 -6.63
CA GLN A 234 -16.27 23.20 -6.02
C GLN A 234 -14.96 22.40 -6.08
N ALA A 235 -15.02 21.09 -5.87
CA ALA A 235 -13.87 20.21 -5.95
C ALA A 235 -13.21 20.25 -7.34
N LEU A 236 -14.02 20.22 -8.40
CA LEU A 236 -13.55 20.29 -9.78
C LEU A 236 -12.90 21.63 -10.16
N ARG A 237 -13.23 22.71 -9.46
CA ARG A 237 -12.68 24.07 -9.70
C ARG A 237 -11.44 24.37 -8.84
N ARG A 238 -11.04 23.49 -7.92
CA ARG A 238 -9.89 23.70 -7.02
C ARG A 238 -8.60 23.73 -7.80
N ARG A 239 -7.70 24.64 -7.41
CA ARG A 239 -6.34 24.65 -7.94
C ARG A 239 -5.62 23.37 -7.56
N LEU A 240 -5.05 22.71 -8.54
CA LEU A 240 -4.26 21.49 -8.37
C LEU A 240 -2.87 21.84 -7.83
N VAL A 241 -2.60 21.45 -6.59
CA VAL A 241 -1.25 21.54 -6.01
C VAL A 241 -0.86 20.12 -5.60
N PRO A 242 -0.01 19.46 -6.39
CA PRO A 242 0.37 18.08 -6.11
C PRO A 242 1.27 17.99 -4.87
N ALA A 243 1.22 16.86 -4.19
CA ALA A 243 2.21 16.52 -3.19
C ALA A 243 3.56 16.24 -3.86
N THR A 244 4.65 16.45 -3.13
CA THR A 244 6.00 16.10 -3.56
C THR A 244 6.41 14.78 -2.92
N THR A 245 6.99 13.87 -3.69
CA THR A 245 7.51 12.61 -3.20
C THR A 245 8.85 12.82 -2.47
N VAL A 246 8.99 12.17 -1.32
CA VAL A 246 10.21 12.14 -0.52
C VAL A 246 10.74 10.72 -0.46
N VAL A 247 12.05 10.55 -0.54
CA VAL A 247 12.71 9.24 -0.51
C VAL A 247 13.86 9.27 0.49
N GLY A 248 13.96 8.21 1.29
CA GLY A 248 15.14 7.89 2.09
C GLY A 248 15.77 6.59 1.60
N GLU A 249 17.08 6.54 1.51
CA GLU A 249 17.84 5.38 1.04
C GLU A 249 18.86 4.95 2.08
N THR A 250 19.06 3.64 2.20
CA THR A 250 20.12 3.03 2.99
C THR A 250 20.90 2.04 2.14
N HIS A 251 22.19 1.91 2.45
CA HIS A 251 23.11 0.96 1.80
C HIS A 251 23.84 0.05 2.81
N ASP A 252 23.52 0.18 4.09
CA ASP A 252 24.16 -0.47 5.22
C ASP A 252 23.19 -1.19 6.16
N GLY A 253 22.02 -1.57 5.62
CA GLY A 253 21.01 -2.29 6.40
C GLY A 253 20.25 -1.37 7.36
N GLY A 254 20.19 -0.07 7.05
CA GLY A 254 19.48 0.93 7.85
C GLY A 254 20.29 1.49 9.01
N ALA A 255 21.60 1.26 9.05
CA ALA A 255 22.48 1.90 10.05
C ALA A 255 22.62 3.39 9.80
N SER A 256 22.58 3.82 8.53
CA SER A 256 22.49 5.22 8.12
C SER A 256 21.46 5.40 7.00
N TRP A 257 20.90 6.60 6.91
CA TRP A 257 19.91 6.97 5.92
C TRP A 257 20.24 8.28 5.24
N LYS A 258 19.99 8.34 3.94
CA LYS A 258 20.10 9.55 3.15
C LYS A 258 18.76 9.92 2.55
N PHE A 259 18.24 11.07 2.93
CA PHE A 259 16.96 11.55 2.49
C PHE A 259 17.09 12.57 1.36
N SER A 260 16.16 12.55 0.42
CA SER A 260 16.10 13.49 -0.69
C SER A 260 14.66 13.78 -1.11
N LEU A 261 14.46 15.01 -1.59
CA LEU A 261 13.27 15.38 -2.34
C LEU A 261 13.44 14.92 -3.78
N THR A 262 12.39 14.41 -4.34
CA THR A 262 12.36 14.10 -5.77
C THR A 262 11.57 15.17 -6.51
N SER A 263 11.81 15.33 -7.80
CA SER A 263 10.98 16.18 -8.66
C SER A 263 9.68 15.48 -9.07
N ALA A 264 9.44 14.24 -8.62
CA ALA A 264 8.21 13.55 -8.89
C ALA A 264 7.08 14.11 -8.03
N PHE A 265 5.99 14.36 -8.68
CA PHE A 265 4.76 14.74 -8.04
C PHE A 265 3.95 13.51 -7.63
N GLY A 266 3.13 13.69 -6.60
CA GLY A 266 2.26 12.64 -6.10
C GLY A 266 2.70 12.10 -4.75
N ARG A 267 1.89 11.16 -4.25
CA ARG A 267 2.11 10.44 -3.01
C ARG A 267 2.45 9.00 -3.35
N VAL A 268 3.69 8.61 -3.23
CA VAL A 268 4.01 7.19 -3.30
C VAL A 268 3.44 6.53 -2.05
N VAL A 269 2.38 5.76 -2.22
CA VAL A 269 1.64 5.12 -1.12
C VAL A 269 2.10 3.71 -0.85
N ARG A 270 2.71 3.05 -1.84
CA ARG A 270 3.19 1.68 -1.73
C ARG A 270 4.43 1.47 -2.61
N VAL A 271 5.40 0.78 -2.07
CA VAL A 271 6.53 0.24 -2.84
C VAL A 271 6.62 -1.25 -2.54
N ARG A 272 6.79 -2.04 -3.58
CA ARG A 272 7.08 -3.47 -3.52
C ARG A 272 8.39 -3.70 -4.24
N ALA A 273 9.25 -4.55 -3.69
CA ALA A 273 10.53 -4.89 -4.29
C ALA A 273 10.75 -6.39 -4.24
N SER A 274 11.33 -6.92 -5.31
CA SER A 274 11.77 -8.31 -5.41
C SER A 274 13.03 -8.37 -6.28
N GLY A 275 14.16 -8.76 -5.69
CA GLY A 275 15.44 -8.75 -6.38
C GLY A 275 15.83 -7.34 -6.86
N HIS A 276 15.94 -7.16 -8.17
CA HIS A 276 16.30 -5.87 -8.77
C HIS A 276 15.12 -5.08 -9.34
N THR A 277 13.91 -5.62 -9.22
CA THR A 277 12.70 -5.00 -9.76
C THR A 277 11.82 -4.49 -8.62
N GLY A 278 11.16 -3.36 -8.83
CA GLY A 278 10.17 -2.83 -7.91
C GLY A 278 8.94 -2.30 -8.63
N LEU A 279 7.87 -2.13 -7.86
CA LEU A 279 6.69 -1.38 -8.26
C LEU A 279 6.43 -0.28 -7.24
N ALA A 280 6.22 0.94 -7.72
CA ALA A 280 5.80 2.07 -6.90
C ALA A 280 4.40 2.52 -7.33
N ILE A 281 3.48 2.61 -6.39
CA ILE A 281 2.13 3.14 -6.61
C ILE A 281 2.11 4.58 -6.15
N SER A 282 1.90 5.50 -7.10
CA SER A 282 1.78 6.94 -6.84
C SER A 282 0.32 7.38 -6.97
N ARG A 283 -0.14 8.20 -6.04
CA ARG A 283 -1.47 8.83 -6.07
C ARG A 283 -1.34 10.34 -6.24
N TYR A 284 -2.15 10.90 -7.12
CA TYR A 284 -2.11 12.34 -7.42
C TYR A 284 -3.23 13.12 -6.75
N GLY A 285 -4.43 12.60 -6.72
CA GLY A 285 -5.64 13.26 -6.26
C GLY A 285 -6.71 13.30 -7.35
N GLU A 286 -7.91 13.65 -6.94
CA GLU A 286 -9.12 13.49 -7.74
C GLU A 286 -9.20 14.40 -8.97
N ASN A 287 -8.55 15.55 -8.90
CA ASN A 287 -8.62 16.56 -9.94
C ASN A 287 -7.57 16.40 -11.05
N PHE A 288 -6.76 15.35 -10.97
CA PHE A 288 -5.82 15.03 -12.04
C PHE A 288 -6.49 14.11 -13.07
N GLU A 289 -6.01 14.14 -14.29
CA GLU A 289 -6.50 13.29 -15.37
C GLU A 289 -6.50 11.80 -15.00
N PHE A 290 -5.50 11.38 -14.23
CA PHE A 290 -5.40 10.07 -13.65
C PHE A 290 -5.33 10.19 -12.12
N PRO A 291 -6.06 9.37 -11.36
CA PRO A 291 -6.01 9.39 -9.89
C PRO A 291 -4.66 8.90 -9.34
N GLY A 292 -3.93 8.13 -10.13
CA GLY A 292 -2.61 7.62 -9.81
C GLY A 292 -1.99 6.83 -10.94
N GLU A 293 -0.74 6.44 -10.76
CA GLU A 293 0.05 5.63 -11.69
C GLU A 293 0.85 4.57 -10.95
N VAL A 294 1.17 3.47 -11.64
CA VAL A 294 2.13 2.47 -11.19
C VAL A 294 3.40 2.59 -12.02
N TYR A 295 4.53 2.68 -11.34
CA TYR A 295 5.85 2.73 -11.94
C TYR A 295 6.58 1.40 -11.70
N ALA A 296 7.18 0.85 -12.74
CA ALA A 296 8.23 -0.16 -12.58
C ALA A 296 9.55 0.53 -12.26
N LEU A 297 10.27 -0.03 -11.29
CA LEU A 297 11.58 0.43 -10.83
C LEU A 297 12.61 -0.63 -11.19
N ASP A 298 13.72 -0.22 -11.81
CA ASP A 298 14.90 -1.07 -12.02
C ASP A 298 16.03 -0.59 -11.11
N PHE A 299 16.28 -1.32 -10.05
CA PHE A 299 17.29 -0.98 -9.06
C PHE A 299 18.75 -1.26 -9.50
N ARG A 300 18.98 -1.86 -10.67
CA ARG A 300 20.32 -2.01 -11.25
C ARG A 300 20.74 -0.74 -12.00
N THR A 301 19.81 -0.19 -12.77
CA THR A 301 20.05 1.00 -13.59
C THR A 301 19.60 2.29 -12.90
N GLY A 302 18.81 2.17 -11.84
CA GLY A 302 18.13 3.30 -11.23
C GLY A 302 16.97 3.85 -12.10
N GLY A 303 16.59 3.16 -13.18
CA GLY A 303 15.55 3.59 -14.09
C GLY A 303 14.12 3.37 -13.55
N SER A 304 13.16 4.21 -13.96
CA SER A 304 11.73 3.95 -13.77
C SER A 304 10.94 4.27 -15.00
N ARG A 305 9.82 3.58 -15.14
CA ARG A 305 8.85 3.86 -16.21
C ARG A 305 7.44 3.65 -15.72
N PRO A 306 6.45 4.44 -16.19
CA PRO A 306 5.07 4.15 -15.91
C PRO A 306 4.67 2.85 -16.62
N VAL A 307 3.95 1.97 -15.91
CA VAL A 307 3.53 0.67 -16.43
C VAL A 307 2.02 0.48 -16.39
N PHE A 308 1.32 1.26 -15.57
CA PHE A 308 -0.14 1.19 -15.49
C PHE A 308 -0.72 2.53 -15.04
N ARG A 309 -1.76 2.98 -15.75
CA ARG A 309 -2.61 4.11 -15.35
C ARG A 309 -3.97 4.01 -16.00
N ARG A 310 -5.00 4.40 -15.28
CA ARG A 310 -6.38 4.48 -15.77
C ARG A 310 -7.12 5.62 -15.11
N ARG A 311 -8.05 6.23 -15.81
CA ARG A 311 -8.87 7.35 -15.28
C ARG A 311 -9.96 6.88 -14.32
N ASP A 312 -10.46 5.66 -14.53
CA ASP A 312 -11.60 5.06 -13.85
C ASP A 312 -11.22 4.17 -12.68
N LEU A 313 -9.92 4.06 -12.39
CA LEU A 313 -9.40 3.14 -11.37
C LEU A 313 -8.38 3.83 -10.47
N ARG A 314 -8.41 3.43 -9.19
CA ARG A 314 -7.34 3.73 -8.24
C ARG A 314 -6.65 2.44 -7.83
N VAL A 315 -5.39 2.30 -8.18
CA VAL A 315 -4.57 1.18 -7.73
C VAL A 315 -4.20 1.37 -6.26
N ASP A 316 -4.46 0.36 -5.44
CA ASP A 316 -4.23 0.40 -4.00
C ASP A 316 -3.06 -0.47 -3.56
N ASP A 317 -2.87 -1.64 -4.19
CA ASP A 317 -1.76 -2.53 -3.87
C ASP A 317 -1.26 -3.28 -5.10
N ALA A 318 -0.06 -3.86 -4.98
CA ALA A 318 0.61 -4.63 -6.01
C ALA A 318 1.34 -5.82 -5.40
N ALA A 319 1.49 -6.89 -6.17
CA ALA A 319 2.37 -8.01 -5.85
C ALA A 319 3.28 -8.29 -7.03
N LEU A 320 4.59 -8.39 -6.76
CA LEU A 320 5.58 -8.88 -7.71
C LEU A 320 5.63 -10.40 -7.61
N LEU A 321 5.66 -11.05 -8.75
CA LEU A 321 5.72 -12.50 -8.88
C LEU A 321 7.06 -12.91 -9.48
N GLU A 322 7.35 -14.20 -9.44
CA GLU A 322 8.51 -14.75 -10.11
C GLU A 322 8.51 -14.47 -11.62
N GLY A 323 9.70 -14.36 -12.21
CA GLY A 323 9.83 -14.09 -13.64
C GLY A 323 9.53 -12.66 -14.07
N GLY A 324 9.31 -11.74 -13.12
CA GLY A 324 9.02 -10.33 -13.42
C GLY A 324 7.54 -10.03 -13.69
N ALA A 325 6.68 -11.01 -13.52
CA ALA A 325 5.22 -10.83 -13.57
C ALA A 325 4.71 -10.04 -12.37
N ALA A 326 3.52 -9.47 -12.50
CA ALA A 326 2.90 -8.72 -11.39
C ALA A 326 1.38 -8.78 -11.42
N VAL A 327 0.79 -8.55 -10.24
CA VAL A 327 -0.65 -8.38 -10.05
C VAL A 327 -0.91 -7.04 -9.38
N LEU A 328 -1.94 -6.34 -9.82
CA LEU A 328 -2.41 -5.09 -9.24
C LEU A 328 -3.83 -5.28 -8.73
N ALA A 329 -4.11 -4.74 -7.53
CA ALA A 329 -5.47 -4.57 -7.03
C ALA A 329 -5.85 -3.09 -7.08
N ALA A 330 -7.01 -2.83 -7.66
CA ALA A 330 -7.54 -1.49 -7.84
C ALA A 330 -9.00 -1.42 -7.43
N ILE A 331 -9.45 -0.25 -7.03
CA ILE A 331 -10.87 0.02 -6.80
C ILE A 331 -11.40 0.89 -7.93
N GLN A 332 -12.49 0.44 -8.52
CA GLN A 332 -13.31 1.21 -9.44
C GLN A 332 -14.43 1.87 -8.63
N PRO A 333 -14.40 3.19 -8.42
CA PRO A 333 -15.40 3.85 -7.60
C PRO A 333 -16.81 3.75 -8.23
N SER A 334 -17.83 3.77 -7.39
CA SER A 334 -19.24 3.75 -7.85
C SER A 334 -19.69 5.09 -8.44
N GLY A 335 -18.87 6.14 -8.36
CA GLY A 335 -19.13 7.48 -8.88
C GLY A 335 -17.90 8.10 -9.54
N ARG A 336 -17.92 9.43 -9.69
CA ARG A 336 -16.81 10.18 -10.30
C ARG A 336 -15.66 10.48 -9.35
N LEU A 337 -15.88 10.36 -8.04
CA LEU A 337 -14.95 10.76 -7.00
C LEU A 337 -14.46 9.54 -6.22
N PHE A 338 -13.15 9.43 -6.03
CA PHE A 338 -12.50 8.33 -5.35
C PHE A 338 -12.57 8.41 -3.82
N ASP A 339 -12.92 9.56 -3.26
CA ASP A 339 -13.11 9.77 -1.82
C ASP A 339 -14.58 9.59 -1.38
N SER A 340 -15.45 9.12 -2.28
CA SER A 340 -16.84 8.80 -1.95
C SER A 340 -16.90 7.69 -0.89
N PRO A 341 -17.77 7.80 0.12
CA PRO A 341 -17.97 6.73 1.10
C PRO A 341 -18.68 5.50 0.53
N VAL A 342 -19.17 5.57 -0.70
CA VAL A 342 -19.82 4.43 -1.37
C VAL A 342 -18.74 3.46 -1.85
N PRO A 343 -18.79 2.19 -1.42
CA PRO A 343 -17.83 1.18 -1.88
C PRO A 343 -17.81 1.06 -3.40
N GLY A 344 -16.63 0.92 -3.95
CA GLY A 344 -16.40 0.64 -5.35
C GLY A 344 -16.15 -0.86 -5.59
N ARG A 345 -15.92 -1.25 -6.82
CA ARG A 345 -15.66 -2.64 -7.20
C ARG A 345 -14.17 -2.95 -7.19
N LEU A 346 -13.80 -4.08 -6.63
CA LEU A 346 -12.45 -4.62 -6.77
C LEU A 346 -12.21 -5.05 -8.22
N ARG A 347 -11.12 -4.55 -8.79
CA ARG A 347 -10.60 -4.95 -10.11
C ARG A 347 -9.17 -5.45 -9.92
N VAL A 348 -8.84 -6.55 -10.54
CA VAL A 348 -7.51 -7.15 -10.44
C VAL A 348 -6.93 -7.29 -11.84
N PHE A 349 -5.67 -6.88 -12.01
CA PHE A 349 -4.95 -6.90 -13.27
C PHE A 349 -3.69 -7.73 -13.12
N TYR A 350 -3.35 -8.46 -14.15
CA TYR A 350 -2.17 -9.30 -14.22
C TYR A 350 -1.33 -8.94 -15.44
N SER A 351 -0.03 -8.97 -15.29
CA SER A 351 0.94 -8.80 -16.37
C SER A 351 2.11 -9.77 -16.19
N THR A 352 2.59 -10.32 -17.30
CA THR A 352 3.79 -11.17 -17.33
C THR A 352 5.09 -10.37 -17.52
N ASP A 353 5.01 -9.14 -18.03
CA ASP A 353 6.15 -8.37 -18.53
C ASP A 353 6.10 -6.88 -18.12
N LEU A 354 5.08 -6.46 -17.37
CA LEU A 354 4.79 -5.09 -16.97
C LEU A 354 4.51 -4.12 -18.16
N ASN A 355 4.24 -4.64 -19.35
CA ASN A 355 3.88 -3.84 -20.52
C ASN A 355 2.41 -3.98 -20.87
N GLU A 356 1.93 -5.23 -20.93
CA GLU A 356 0.55 -5.55 -21.20
C GLU A 356 -0.14 -6.05 -19.95
N TRP A 357 -1.32 -5.52 -19.66
CA TRP A 357 -2.10 -5.87 -18.49
C TRP A 357 -3.45 -6.42 -18.90
N ALA A 358 -3.78 -7.57 -18.37
CA ALA A 358 -5.06 -8.22 -18.57
C ALA A 358 -5.87 -8.22 -17.28
N GLU A 359 -7.16 -7.98 -17.40
CA GLU A 359 -8.06 -7.98 -16.26
C GLU A 359 -8.50 -9.40 -15.91
N MET A 360 -8.40 -9.75 -14.64
CA MET A 360 -8.83 -11.03 -14.10
C MET A 360 -10.29 -10.98 -13.63
N LYS A 361 -10.98 -12.10 -13.73
CA LYS A 361 -12.35 -12.22 -13.20
C LYS A 361 -12.33 -12.28 -11.67
N VAL A 362 -13.04 -11.36 -11.04
CA VAL A 362 -13.21 -11.26 -9.59
C VAL A 362 -14.66 -11.53 -9.23
N ASP A 363 -14.92 -12.10 -8.06
CA ASP A 363 -16.27 -12.26 -7.51
C ASP A 363 -16.93 -10.87 -7.38
N TYR A 364 -18.16 -10.73 -7.86
CA TYR A 364 -18.88 -9.45 -7.91
C TYR A 364 -19.18 -8.86 -6.52
N ARG A 365 -19.13 -9.69 -5.46
CA ARG A 365 -19.32 -9.28 -4.07
C ARG A 365 -18.12 -8.56 -3.48
N ALA A 366 -16.97 -8.61 -4.16
CA ALA A 366 -15.75 -7.95 -3.72
C ALA A 366 -15.83 -6.44 -3.98
N GLU A 367 -16.40 -5.72 -3.04
CA GLU A 367 -16.51 -4.27 -3.04
C GLU A 367 -15.67 -3.67 -1.91
N GLY A 368 -15.32 -2.39 -2.03
CA GLY A 368 -14.58 -1.67 -1.01
C GLY A 368 -14.13 -0.29 -1.47
N SER A 369 -13.53 0.42 -0.54
CA SER A 369 -12.85 1.71 -0.80
C SER A 369 -11.34 1.56 -0.82
N ALA A 370 -10.80 0.41 -0.39
CA ALA A 370 -9.39 0.06 -0.47
C ALA A 370 -9.22 -1.44 -0.74
N ALA A 371 -8.12 -1.80 -1.37
CA ALA A 371 -7.76 -3.18 -1.67
C ALA A 371 -6.36 -3.52 -1.19
N PHE A 372 -6.17 -4.78 -0.83
CA PHE A 372 -4.91 -5.35 -0.36
C PHE A 372 -4.55 -6.56 -1.20
N LEU A 373 -3.26 -6.77 -1.46
CA LEU A 373 -2.72 -7.95 -2.14
C LEU A 373 -1.61 -8.60 -1.31
N SER A 374 -1.58 -9.92 -1.35
CA SER A 374 -0.49 -10.71 -0.78
C SER A 374 -0.18 -11.91 -1.65
N ALA A 375 1.11 -12.23 -1.81
CA ALA A 375 1.63 -13.36 -2.58
C ALA A 375 2.65 -14.11 -1.71
N PRO A 376 2.19 -15.04 -0.85
CA PRO A 376 3.08 -15.74 0.10
C PRO A 376 3.99 -16.76 -0.57
N ALA A 377 3.63 -17.26 -1.73
CA ALA A 377 4.39 -18.25 -2.49
C ALA A 377 4.07 -18.17 -3.99
N PRO A 378 4.92 -18.76 -4.86
CA PRO A 378 4.63 -18.89 -6.27
C PRO A 378 3.27 -19.52 -6.53
N GLY A 379 2.46 -18.85 -7.34
CA GLY A 379 1.11 -19.31 -7.67
C GLY A 379 0.05 -19.17 -6.56
N GLU A 380 0.39 -18.72 -5.36
CA GLU A 380 -0.57 -18.42 -4.32
C GLU A 380 -0.78 -16.92 -4.17
N LEU A 381 -2.00 -16.48 -4.43
CA LEU A 381 -2.38 -15.07 -4.39
C LEU A 381 -3.65 -14.87 -3.60
N TRP A 382 -3.64 -13.84 -2.79
CA TRP A 382 -4.75 -13.39 -1.97
C TRP A 382 -5.03 -11.92 -2.19
N ALA A 383 -6.30 -11.57 -2.13
CA ALA A 383 -6.75 -10.19 -2.12
C ALA A 383 -7.75 -9.98 -0.98
N ALA A 384 -7.80 -8.77 -0.47
CA ALA A 384 -8.85 -8.36 0.46
C ALA A 384 -9.33 -6.96 0.12
N THR A 385 -10.55 -6.62 0.57
CA THR A 385 -11.06 -5.24 0.54
C THR A 385 -11.36 -4.77 1.96
N ASP A 386 -11.32 -3.46 2.15
CA ASP A 386 -11.68 -2.86 3.44
C ASP A 386 -13.13 -3.10 3.84
N SER A 387 -14.03 -3.50 2.93
CA SER A 387 -15.40 -3.94 3.22
C SER A 387 -15.48 -5.40 3.68
N ALA A 388 -14.45 -5.87 4.36
CA ALA A 388 -14.36 -7.17 5.03
C ALA A 388 -14.60 -8.38 4.12
N CYS A 389 -14.04 -8.33 2.93
CA CYS A 389 -14.04 -9.41 1.93
C CYS A 389 -12.62 -9.94 1.75
N VAL A 390 -12.42 -11.27 1.79
CA VAL A 390 -11.12 -11.92 1.50
C VAL A 390 -11.29 -12.94 0.39
N LEU A 391 -10.44 -12.85 -0.62
CA LEU A 391 -10.44 -13.69 -1.81
C LEU A 391 -9.11 -14.42 -1.96
N ARG A 392 -9.15 -15.60 -2.56
CA ARG A 392 -7.98 -16.36 -3.00
C ARG A 392 -8.08 -16.69 -4.47
N LEU A 393 -6.97 -16.64 -5.18
CA LEU A 393 -6.86 -17.11 -6.56
C LEU A 393 -6.77 -18.63 -6.58
N VAL A 394 -7.71 -19.29 -7.27
CA VAL A 394 -7.81 -20.75 -7.39
C VAL A 394 -7.94 -21.18 -8.82
#